data_96f6c6371570e7c40e12e423ba3d1290
#
_entry.id   96f6c6371570e7c40e12e423ba3d1290
#
_cell.length_a   1.000
_cell.length_b   1.000
_cell.length_c   1.000
_cell.angle_alpha   90.00
_cell.angle_beta   90.00
_cell.angle_gamma   90.00
#
_symmetry.space_group_name_H-M   'P 1'
#
loop_
_entity.id
_entity.type
_entity.pdbx_description
1 polymer ?
#
loop_
_entity_poly.entity_id
_entity_poly.type
_entity_poly.pdbx_seq_one_letter_code
_entity_poly.pdbx_strand_id
1 'polypeptide(L)'
;MDEDVISISDGSDEGENLDRRAILEPAIRSVVDALGGYEDGTYRLGDECYGCLKDLKKFWRKDDTDDDRTVARIFWDTRVLPNDLVPILLETAGKGLLEDKCAIACADLMAAMTWPIDLAEELKELDEEYDKGVDYTQLTLSHLHYKAALLKPGVIQALFGITLPCLAKGPRERKERDVQIINVVLYLIRNLAFIKDLPPNLHLSADQAEFSSLQSRLVKALSDANVFDFLLTVASNATTDPMFNGWNALVLEIFYLFFRGAKPSALAADQAKVRSSWE
;
A
#
# COMPACT_ATOMS: atom_id res chain seq x y z
N MET A 1 12.38 29.28 -55.88
CA MET A 1 11.42 29.38 -54.78
C MET A 1 11.71 28.19 -53.85
N ASP A 2 12.62 28.43 -52.93
CA ASP A 2 13.01 27.42 -51.94
C ASP A 2 12.03 27.53 -50.75
N GLU A 3 11.29 26.45 -50.52
CA GLU A 3 10.47 26.35 -49.34
C GLU A 3 11.38 25.89 -48.19
N ASP A 4 11.64 26.80 -47.25
CA ASP A 4 12.29 26.50 -45.98
C ASP A 4 11.39 25.57 -45.14
N VAL A 5 11.76 24.32 -45.12
CA VAL A 5 11.19 23.34 -44.19
C VAL A 5 11.80 23.61 -42.80
N ILE A 6 11.04 24.26 -41.94
CA ILE A 6 11.40 24.40 -40.53
C ILE A 6 11.23 23.03 -39.90
N SER A 7 12.33 22.34 -39.66
CA SER A 7 12.34 21.14 -38.79
C SER A 7 12.19 21.59 -37.34
N ILE A 8 11.03 21.36 -36.77
CA ILE A 8 10.84 21.49 -35.33
C ILE A 8 11.58 20.32 -34.67
N SER A 9 12.70 20.60 -34.03
CA SER A 9 13.45 19.62 -33.28
C SER A 9 12.63 19.24 -32.03
N ASP A 10 12.31 17.97 -31.93
CA ASP A 10 11.67 17.33 -30.81
C ASP A 10 12.67 17.23 -29.64
N GLY A 11 12.75 18.29 -28.87
CA GLY A 11 13.70 18.44 -27.78
C GLY A 11 13.05 19.06 -26.54
N SER A 12 12.11 18.33 -25.87
CA SER A 12 11.47 18.94 -24.72
C SER A 12 10.87 18.02 -23.64
N ASP A 13 11.17 16.72 -23.66
CA ASP A 13 10.53 15.83 -22.68
C ASP A 13 11.17 15.90 -21.28
N GLU A 14 12.50 16.10 -21.20
CA GLU A 14 13.18 16.30 -19.91
C GLU A 14 12.84 17.67 -19.27
N GLY A 15 12.58 18.67 -20.07
CA GLY A 15 12.22 20.02 -19.60
C GLY A 15 10.84 20.11 -18.98
N GLU A 16 9.85 19.41 -19.55
CA GLU A 16 8.47 19.40 -19.01
C GLU A 16 8.39 18.63 -17.70
N ASN A 17 9.19 17.58 -17.53
CA ASN A 17 9.21 16.75 -16.33
C ASN A 17 9.89 17.45 -15.15
N LEU A 18 10.97 18.18 -15.39
CA LEU A 18 11.60 19.05 -14.37
C LEU A 18 10.64 20.16 -13.92
N ASP A 19 9.86 20.72 -14.84
CA ASP A 19 8.88 21.76 -14.53
C ASP A 19 7.71 21.19 -13.68
N ARG A 20 7.19 20.00 -14.02
CA ARG A 20 6.11 19.33 -13.26
C ARG A 20 6.52 19.04 -11.83
N ARG A 21 7.70 18.50 -11.59
CA ARG A 21 8.22 18.26 -10.23
C ARG A 21 8.42 19.56 -9.47
N ALA A 22 9.00 20.57 -10.11
CA ALA A 22 9.26 21.88 -9.50
C ALA A 22 7.96 22.57 -9.02
N ILE A 23 6.85 22.33 -9.71
CA ILE A 23 5.52 22.85 -9.32
C ILE A 23 4.89 22.01 -8.21
N LEU A 24 4.94 20.68 -8.32
CA LEU A 24 4.22 19.79 -7.41
C LEU A 24 4.92 19.61 -6.05
N GLU A 25 6.24 19.52 -6.03
CA GLU A 25 6.99 19.19 -4.82
C GLU A 25 6.80 20.21 -3.69
N PRO A 26 6.89 21.55 -3.91
CA PRO A 26 6.63 22.50 -2.84
C PRO A 26 5.21 22.42 -2.27
N ALA A 27 4.22 22.22 -3.14
CA ALA A 27 2.82 22.09 -2.73
C ALA A 27 2.60 20.82 -1.91
N ILE A 28 3.15 19.68 -2.32
CA ILE A 28 3.05 18.41 -1.59
C ILE A 28 3.75 18.51 -0.24
N ARG A 29 4.98 19.06 -0.19
CA ARG A 29 5.72 19.25 1.06
C ARG A 29 4.94 20.12 2.06
N SER A 30 4.37 21.22 1.59
CA SER A 30 3.53 22.08 2.44
C SER A 30 2.34 21.34 3.04
N VAL A 31 1.70 20.43 2.28
CA VAL A 31 0.58 19.62 2.78
C VAL A 31 1.07 18.54 3.73
N VAL A 32 2.22 17.93 3.47
CA VAL A 32 2.85 16.94 4.37
C VAL A 32 3.21 17.59 5.71
N ASP A 33 3.85 18.77 5.69
CA ASP A 33 4.21 19.50 6.91
C ASP A 33 2.98 19.89 7.76
N ALA A 34 1.82 20.07 7.14
CA ALA A 34 0.56 20.38 7.82
C ALA A 34 -0.18 19.16 8.38
N LEU A 35 0.26 17.91 8.09
CA LEU A 35 -0.33 16.70 8.67
C LEU A 35 -0.16 16.62 10.18
N GLY A 36 0.98 17.08 10.69
CA GLY A 36 1.37 17.02 12.09
C GLY A 36 2.88 16.89 12.26
N GLY A 37 3.29 16.42 13.42
CA GLY A 37 4.70 16.23 13.71
C GLY A 37 4.95 15.64 15.09
N TYR A 38 6.22 15.34 15.38
CA TYR A 38 6.61 14.80 16.68
C TYR A 38 6.91 15.93 17.67
N GLU A 39 6.24 15.89 18.82
CA GLU A 39 6.50 16.72 19.98
C GLU A 39 6.74 15.80 21.18
N ASP A 40 7.88 15.94 21.84
CA ASP A 40 8.28 15.13 23.01
C ASP A 40 8.17 13.60 22.76
N GLY A 41 8.49 13.16 21.55
CA GLY A 41 8.45 11.74 21.15
C GLY A 41 7.06 11.19 20.82
N THR A 42 6.02 12.02 20.90
CA THR A 42 4.64 11.66 20.53
C THR A 42 4.24 12.39 19.27
N TYR A 43 3.61 11.68 18.34
CA TYR A 43 3.10 12.31 17.12
C TYR A 43 1.81 13.10 17.45
N ARG A 44 1.78 14.38 17.09
CA ARG A 44 0.61 15.23 17.20
C ARG A 44 0.06 15.59 15.84
N LEU A 45 -1.25 15.40 15.70
CA LEU A 45 -1.96 15.73 14.45
C LEU A 45 -2.05 17.25 14.30
N GLY A 46 -1.86 17.73 13.08
CA GLY A 46 -2.21 19.10 12.71
C GLY A 46 -3.72 19.34 12.72
N ASP A 47 -4.13 20.59 12.92
CA ASP A 47 -5.55 20.96 13.03
C ASP A 47 -6.38 20.54 11.81
N GLU A 48 -5.80 20.60 10.61
CA GLU A 48 -6.43 20.27 9.34
C GLU A 48 -5.98 18.91 8.77
N CYS A 49 -5.46 18.01 9.62
CA CYS A 49 -4.87 16.72 9.20
C CYS A 49 -5.78 15.94 8.23
N TYR A 50 -7.09 15.84 8.49
CA TYR A 50 -8.02 15.14 7.60
C TYR A 50 -8.14 15.80 6.22
N GLY A 51 -8.14 17.15 6.18
CA GLY A 51 -8.10 17.92 4.93
C GLY A 51 -6.84 17.65 4.13
N CYS A 52 -5.69 17.68 4.81
CA CYS A 52 -4.38 17.39 4.22
C CYS A 52 -4.30 15.98 3.63
N LEU A 53 -4.80 14.96 4.33
CA LEU A 53 -4.86 13.57 3.81
C LEU A 53 -5.68 13.48 2.52
N LYS A 54 -6.80 14.21 2.42
CA LYS A 54 -7.61 14.26 1.21
C LYS A 54 -6.89 14.96 0.05
N ASP A 55 -6.13 16.00 0.35
CA ASP A 55 -5.37 16.72 -0.66
C ASP A 55 -4.19 15.90 -1.17
N LEU A 56 -3.50 15.16 -0.29
CA LEU A 56 -2.48 14.16 -0.70
C LEU A 56 -3.09 13.09 -1.62
N LYS A 57 -4.31 12.63 -1.32
CA LYS A 57 -4.99 11.67 -2.23
C LYS A 57 -5.33 12.28 -3.59
N LYS A 58 -5.65 13.57 -3.65
CA LYS A 58 -5.86 14.28 -4.93
C LYS A 58 -4.56 14.42 -5.71
N PHE A 59 -3.44 14.72 -5.02
CA PHE A 59 -2.12 14.74 -5.66
C PHE A 59 -1.76 13.36 -6.21
N TRP A 60 -1.96 12.29 -5.42
CA TRP A 60 -1.67 10.93 -5.87
C TRP A 60 -2.36 10.57 -7.18
N ARG A 61 -3.62 10.95 -7.35
CA ARG A 61 -4.38 10.69 -8.58
C ARG A 61 -3.83 11.40 -9.82
N LYS A 62 -2.94 12.39 -9.66
CA LYS A 62 -2.28 13.03 -10.82
C LYS A 62 -1.25 12.14 -11.48
N ASP A 63 -0.78 11.09 -10.78
CA ASP A 63 0.11 10.10 -11.36
C ASP A 63 -0.60 9.07 -12.25
N ASP A 64 -1.95 9.04 -12.25
CA ASP A 64 -2.72 8.13 -13.12
C ASP A 64 -2.47 8.42 -14.63
N THR A 65 -1.96 9.60 -14.95
CA THR A 65 -1.62 10.05 -16.32
C THR A 65 -0.16 10.51 -16.42
N ASP A 66 0.70 10.05 -15.53
CA ASP A 66 2.11 10.44 -15.46
C ASP A 66 2.99 9.19 -15.45
N ASP A 67 3.63 8.91 -16.57
CA ASP A 67 4.47 7.72 -16.76
C ASP A 67 5.67 7.74 -15.81
N ASP A 68 6.21 8.93 -15.49
CA ASP A 68 7.33 9.09 -14.55
C ASP A 68 6.96 8.93 -13.09
N ARG A 69 5.64 8.87 -12.78
CA ARG A 69 5.14 8.74 -11.41
C ARG A 69 5.72 9.80 -10.47
N THR A 70 5.71 11.06 -10.92
CA THR A 70 6.34 12.20 -10.21
C THR A 70 5.85 12.35 -8.77
N VAL A 71 4.55 12.21 -8.52
CA VAL A 71 3.99 12.33 -7.17
C VAL A 71 4.45 11.17 -6.28
N ALA A 72 4.50 9.93 -6.80
CA ALA A 72 4.99 8.77 -6.06
C ALA A 72 6.45 8.96 -5.63
N ARG A 73 7.29 9.53 -6.49
CA ARG A 73 8.69 9.87 -6.17
C ARG A 73 8.78 10.95 -5.10
N ILE A 74 7.97 12.00 -5.18
CA ILE A 74 7.92 13.05 -4.14
C ILE A 74 7.45 12.45 -2.81
N PHE A 75 6.44 11.58 -2.80
CA PHE A 75 5.96 10.91 -1.59
C PHE A 75 7.03 9.99 -0.99
N TRP A 76 7.83 9.35 -1.83
CA TRP A 76 9.00 8.60 -1.37
C TRP A 76 10.05 9.50 -0.72
N ASP A 77 10.39 10.63 -1.34
CA ASP A 77 11.41 11.55 -0.85
C ASP A 77 10.99 12.26 0.45
N THR A 78 9.71 12.57 0.60
CA THR A 78 9.15 13.15 1.84
C THR A 78 9.00 12.11 2.96
N ARG A 79 9.11 10.80 2.64
CA ARG A 79 8.90 9.72 3.61
C ARG A 79 7.55 9.78 4.31
N VAL A 80 6.52 10.31 3.66
CA VAL A 80 5.21 10.56 4.25
C VAL A 80 4.57 9.30 4.85
N LEU A 81 4.74 8.11 4.23
CA LEU A 81 4.12 6.89 4.76
C LEU A 81 4.71 6.48 6.12
N PRO A 82 6.04 6.29 6.28
CA PRO A 82 6.60 5.87 7.57
C PRO A 82 6.61 6.97 8.64
N ASN A 83 6.66 8.24 8.25
CA ASN A 83 6.86 9.36 9.19
C ASN A 83 5.55 9.98 9.65
N ASP A 84 4.50 9.93 8.80
CA ASP A 84 3.23 10.60 9.07
C ASP A 84 2.04 9.65 9.02
N LEU A 85 1.82 8.93 7.91
CA LEU A 85 0.61 8.11 7.77
C LEU A 85 0.54 6.97 8.81
N VAL A 86 1.66 6.31 9.10
CA VAL A 86 1.72 5.24 10.11
C VAL A 86 1.46 5.80 11.51
N PRO A 87 2.14 6.86 11.98
CA PRO A 87 1.82 7.50 13.25
C PRO A 87 0.37 8.00 13.35
N ILE A 88 -0.15 8.68 12.31
CA ILE A 88 -1.53 9.16 12.30
C ILE A 88 -2.51 8.00 12.45
N LEU A 89 -2.31 6.89 11.72
CA LEU A 89 -3.13 5.70 11.85
C LEU A 89 -3.15 5.17 13.30
N LEU A 90 -1.98 5.03 13.92
CA LEU A 90 -1.85 4.54 15.29
C LEU A 90 -2.48 5.48 16.32
N GLU A 91 -2.39 6.79 16.07
CA GLU A 91 -2.97 7.80 16.95
C GLU A 91 -4.48 7.99 16.76
N THR A 92 -5.09 7.50 15.68
CA THR A 92 -6.48 7.80 15.35
C THR A 92 -7.39 6.58 15.28
N ALA A 93 -6.87 5.40 14.94
CA ALA A 93 -7.69 4.19 14.79
C ALA A 93 -8.39 3.80 16.10
N GLY A 94 -9.73 3.70 16.06
CA GLY A 94 -10.55 3.28 17.20
C GLY A 94 -10.72 4.31 18.30
N LYS A 95 -10.29 5.57 18.09
CA LYS A 95 -10.39 6.64 19.10
C LYS A 95 -11.67 7.48 18.98
N GLY A 96 -12.45 7.30 17.94
CA GLY A 96 -13.71 8.01 17.76
C GLY A 96 -14.06 8.28 16.30
N LEU A 97 -15.27 8.80 16.05
CA LEU A 97 -15.78 8.97 14.69
C LEU A 97 -15.00 9.98 13.83
N LEU A 98 -14.38 10.98 14.46
CA LEU A 98 -13.60 11.99 13.75
C LEU A 98 -12.18 11.46 13.49
N GLU A 99 -11.60 10.86 14.50
CA GLU A 99 -10.27 10.24 14.45
C GLU A 99 -10.27 9.07 13.46
N ASP A 100 -11.30 8.23 13.46
CA ASP A 100 -11.44 7.12 12.51
C ASP A 100 -11.50 7.60 11.04
N LYS A 101 -11.95 8.83 10.76
CA LYS A 101 -11.88 9.40 9.40
C LYS A 101 -10.43 9.59 8.95
N CYS A 102 -9.55 10.02 9.85
CA CYS A 102 -8.12 10.16 9.55
C CYS A 102 -7.49 8.78 9.35
N ALA A 103 -7.78 7.81 10.23
CA ALA A 103 -7.29 6.44 10.10
C ALA A 103 -7.70 5.78 8.77
N ILE A 104 -8.97 5.95 8.35
CA ILE A 104 -9.50 5.44 7.08
C ILE A 104 -8.82 6.15 5.90
N ALA A 105 -8.62 7.48 5.97
CA ALA A 105 -7.95 8.24 4.91
C ALA A 105 -6.48 7.83 4.77
N CYS A 106 -5.79 7.55 5.89
CA CYS A 106 -4.43 6.98 5.88
C CYS A 106 -4.42 5.61 5.20
N ALA A 107 -5.32 4.70 5.60
CA ALA A 107 -5.40 3.37 5.00
C ALA A 107 -5.67 3.41 3.48
N ASP A 108 -6.55 4.31 3.03
CA ASP A 108 -6.85 4.51 1.61
C ASP A 108 -5.65 5.04 0.83
N LEU A 109 -4.88 5.98 1.40
CA LEU A 109 -3.67 6.48 0.78
C LEU A 109 -2.55 5.43 0.78
N MET A 110 -2.37 4.69 1.88
CA MET A 110 -1.42 3.56 1.98
C MET A 110 -1.73 2.48 0.94
N ALA A 111 -3.02 2.13 0.74
CA ALA A 111 -3.43 1.16 -0.27
C ALA A 111 -3.09 1.64 -1.69
N ALA A 112 -3.27 2.93 -1.98
CA ALA A 112 -2.88 3.52 -3.24
C ALA A 112 -1.35 3.51 -3.44
N MET A 113 -0.58 3.92 -2.43
CA MET A 113 0.89 3.97 -2.47
C MET A 113 1.56 2.60 -2.56
N THR A 114 0.88 1.55 -2.17
CA THR A 114 1.38 0.15 -2.23
C THR A 114 0.77 -0.63 -3.39
N TRP A 115 0.02 0.02 -4.30
CA TRP A 115 -0.57 -0.67 -5.43
C TRP A 115 0.53 -1.33 -6.27
N PRO A 116 0.38 -2.62 -6.61
CA PRO A 116 1.41 -3.35 -7.36
C PRO A 116 1.78 -2.65 -8.68
N ILE A 117 3.07 -2.54 -8.92
CA ILE A 117 3.62 -2.14 -10.20
C ILE A 117 3.96 -3.43 -10.93
N ASP A 118 3.25 -3.74 -12.01
CA ASP A 118 3.61 -4.87 -12.87
C ASP A 118 4.59 -4.39 -13.93
N LEU A 119 5.88 -4.49 -13.61
CA LEU A 119 6.97 -4.11 -14.50
C LEU A 119 6.89 -4.84 -15.86
N ALA A 120 6.30 -6.05 -15.91
CA ALA A 120 6.19 -6.80 -17.16
C ALA A 120 5.06 -6.28 -18.05
N GLU A 121 4.01 -5.69 -17.48
CA GLU A 121 2.95 -5.03 -18.25
C GLU A 121 3.39 -3.61 -18.64
N GLU A 122 3.94 -2.85 -17.70
CA GLU A 122 4.40 -1.48 -17.98
C GLU A 122 5.52 -1.43 -19.02
N LEU A 123 6.45 -2.39 -19.02
CA LEU A 123 7.50 -2.51 -20.06
C LEU A 123 6.98 -3.00 -21.42
N LYS A 124 5.80 -3.63 -21.48
CA LYS A 124 5.20 -4.03 -22.78
C LYS A 124 4.43 -2.89 -23.45
N GLU A 125 3.92 -1.95 -22.67
CA GLU A 125 3.21 -0.78 -23.17
C GLU A 125 4.20 0.29 -23.69
N LEU A 126 5.45 0.26 -23.23
CA LEU A 126 6.55 1.05 -23.78
C LEU A 126 7.02 0.33 -25.06
N ASP A 127 6.56 0.81 -26.22
CA ASP A 127 7.02 0.34 -27.53
C ASP A 127 8.56 0.36 -27.55
N GLU A 128 9.19 -0.70 -28.11
CA GLU A 128 10.66 -0.86 -28.15
C GLU A 128 11.42 0.33 -28.78
N GLU A 129 10.70 1.22 -29.46
CA GLU A 129 11.23 2.42 -30.10
C GLU A 129 11.34 3.65 -29.15
N TYR A 130 10.70 3.61 -27.96
CA TYR A 130 10.73 4.66 -26.94
C TYR A 130 11.28 4.13 -25.62
N ASP A 131 12.52 3.66 -25.64
CA ASP A 131 13.26 3.34 -24.41
C ASP A 131 13.63 4.64 -23.67
N LYS A 132 12.66 5.30 -23.07
CA LYS A 132 12.85 6.49 -22.21
C LYS A 132 13.32 6.11 -20.81
N GLY A 133 13.77 4.88 -20.60
CA GLY A 133 14.51 4.47 -19.40
C GLY A 133 13.87 4.90 -18.08
N VAL A 134 12.54 4.83 -17.93
CA VAL A 134 11.91 5.15 -16.66
C VAL A 134 12.42 4.18 -15.61
N ASP A 135 13.21 4.67 -14.67
CA ASP A 135 13.79 3.85 -13.61
C ASP A 135 12.76 3.57 -12.51
N TYR A 136 12.13 2.39 -12.59
CA TYR A 136 11.20 1.89 -11.57
C TYR A 136 11.91 1.30 -10.33
N THR A 137 13.24 1.23 -10.32
CA THR A 137 14.01 0.65 -9.21
C THR A 137 13.70 1.37 -7.89
N GLN A 138 13.64 2.70 -7.91
CA GLN A 138 13.30 3.51 -6.75
C GLN A 138 11.89 3.20 -6.23
N LEU A 139 10.89 3.07 -7.12
CA LEU A 139 9.51 2.78 -6.75
C LEU A 139 9.36 1.35 -6.20
N THR A 140 10.04 0.38 -6.79
CA THR A 140 10.09 -0.99 -6.28
C THR A 140 10.72 -1.05 -4.89
N LEU A 141 11.82 -0.33 -4.67
CA LEU A 141 12.46 -0.21 -3.36
C LEU A 141 11.55 0.49 -2.36
N SER A 142 10.82 1.53 -2.77
CA SER A 142 9.88 2.22 -1.89
C SER A 142 8.80 1.28 -1.35
N HIS A 143 8.29 0.34 -2.17
CA HIS A 143 7.31 -0.66 -1.74
C HIS A 143 7.84 -1.58 -0.63
N LEU A 144 9.12 -1.98 -0.69
CA LEU A 144 9.74 -2.76 0.40
C LEU A 144 9.80 -1.96 1.70
N HIS A 145 10.20 -0.70 1.64
CA HIS A 145 10.21 0.19 2.80
C HIS A 145 8.80 0.45 3.33
N TYR A 146 7.80 0.61 2.46
CA TYR A 146 6.40 0.76 2.86
C TYR A 146 5.90 -0.49 3.56
N LYS A 147 6.16 -1.69 3.01
CA LYS A 147 5.84 -2.95 3.66
C LYS A 147 6.51 -3.07 5.02
N ALA A 148 7.79 -2.75 5.15
CA ALA A 148 8.51 -2.75 6.43
C ALA A 148 7.89 -1.78 7.45
N ALA A 149 7.51 -0.58 7.02
CA ALA A 149 6.84 0.41 7.87
C ALA A 149 5.46 -0.05 8.35
N LEU A 150 4.68 -0.68 7.46
CA LEU A 150 3.35 -1.21 7.78
C LEU A 150 3.38 -2.47 8.65
N LEU A 151 4.56 -3.10 8.78
CA LEU A 151 4.79 -4.23 9.69
C LEU A 151 5.34 -3.82 11.05
N LYS A 152 5.37 -2.52 11.38
CA LYS A 152 5.65 -2.05 12.73
C LYS A 152 4.56 -2.52 13.71
N PRO A 153 4.90 -2.71 15.00
CA PRO A 153 3.96 -3.15 16.01
C PRO A 153 2.68 -2.29 16.05
N GLY A 154 1.51 -2.94 16.11
CA GLY A 154 0.23 -2.27 16.21
C GLY A 154 -0.40 -1.81 14.89
N VAL A 155 0.37 -1.70 13.79
CA VAL A 155 -0.15 -1.15 12.52
C VAL A 155 -1.20 -2.07 11.88
N ILE A 156 -0.92 -3.35 11.77
CA ILE A 156 -1.88 -4.32 11.19
C ILE A 156 -3.13 -4.42 12.07
N GLN A 157 -2.96 -4.41 13.39
CA GLN A 157 -4.09 -4.38 14.34
C GLN A 157 -4.95 -3.13 14.17
N ALA A 158 -4.33 -1.94 14.00
CA ALA A 158 -5.03 -0.70 13.77
C ALA A 158 -5.78 -0.71 12.42
N LEU A 159 -5.12 -1.17 11.34
CA LEU A 159 -5.73 -1.32 10.02
C LEU A 159 -6.93 -2.27 10.03
N PHE A 160 -6.81 -3.41 10.69
CA PHE A 160 -7.94 -4.34 10.81
C PHE A 160 -9.01 -3.77 11.73
N GLY A 161 -8.60 -3.10 12.80
CA GLY A 161 -9.47 -2.47 13.80
C GLY A 161 -10.49 -1.50 13.20
N ILE A 162 -10.11 -0.70 12.18
CA ILE A 162 -11.04 0.23 11.51
C ILE A 162 -12.15 -0.50 10.72
N THR A 163 -12.00 -1.79 10.41
CA THR A 163 -13.04 -2.58 9.72
C THR A 163 -14.07 -3.16 10.69
N LEU A 164 -13.71 -3.38 11.95
CA LEU A 164 -14.57 -4.07 12.93
C LEU A 164 -15.93 -3.41 13.13
N PRO A 165 -16.04 -2.06 13.24
CA PRO A 165 -17.35 -1.41 13.34
C PRO A 165 -18.23 -1.64 12.11
N CYS A 166 -17.62 -1.80 10.94
CA CYS A 166 -18.32 -2.08 9.69
C CYS A 166 -18.77 -3.53 9.60
N LEU A 167 -17.93 -4.46 10.05
CA LEU A 167 -18.22 -5.91 10.08
C LEU A 167 -19.29 -6.26 11.12
N ALA A 168 -19.32 -5.57 12.26
CA ALA A 168 -20.30 -5.78 13.33
C ALA A 168 -21.74 -5.45 12.91
N LYS A 169 -21.94 -4.66 11.85
CA LYS A 169 -23.27 -4.33 11.33
C LYS A 169 -23.90 -5.53 10.64
N GLY A 170 -25.20 -5.72 10.85
CA GLY A 170 -25.97 -6.72 10.11
C GLY A 170 -26.01 -6.41 8.60
N PRO A 171 -26.26 -7.42 7.72
CA PRO A 171 -26.25 -7.23 6.26
C PRO A 171 -27.15 -6.09 5.75
N ARG A 172 -28.29 -5.83 6.44
CA ARG A 172 -29.22 -4.77 6.08
C ARG A 172 -28.84 -3.37 6.59
N GLU A 173 -27.92 -3.29 7.53
CA GLU A 173 -27.47 -2.03 8.16
C GLU A 173 -26.18 -1.51 7.53
N ARG A 174 -25.46 -2.36 6.80
CA ARG A 174 -24.23 -2.03 6.11
C ARG A 174 -24.50 -1.09 4.95
N LYS A 175 -23.79 0.03 4.95
CA LYS A 175 -23.83 1.03 3.87
C LYS A 175 -22.69 0.81 2.91
N GLU A 176 -22.77 1.34 1.71
CA GLU A 176 -21.70 1.30 0.72
C GLU A 176 -20.34 1.78 1.28
N ARG A 177 -20.37 2.82 2.11
CA ARG A 177 -19.16 3.30 2.80
C ARG A 177 -18.51 2.23 3.68
N ASP A 178 -19.29 1.40 4.38
CA ASP A 178 -18.75 0.33 5.22
C ASP A 178 -18.04 -0.71 4.36
N VAL A 179 -18.62 -1.05 3.21
CA VAL A 179 -18.02 -1.94 2.22
C VAL A 179 -16.72 -1.36 1.67
N GLN A 180 -16.69 -0.05 1.35
CA GLN A 180 -15.48 0.62 0.85
C GLN A 180 -14.35 0.61 1.88
N ILE A 181 -14.63 0.81 3.17
CA ILE A 181 -13.60 0.75 4.23
C ILE A 181 -12.96 -0.65 4.27
N ILE A 182 -13.78 -1.70 4.24
CA ILE A 182 -13.28 -3.07 4.26
C ILE A 182 -12.49 -3.38 2.98
N ASN A 183 -12.96 -2.93 1.82
CA ASN A 183 -12.26 -3.06 0.54
C ASN A 183 -10.86 -2.46 0.61
N VAL A 184 -10.72 -1.24 1.13
CA VAL A 184 -9.43 -0.56 1.26
C VAL A 184 -8.44 -1.42 2.06
N VAL A 185 -8.86 -1.98 3.19
CA VAL A 185 -8.00 -2.81 4.02
C VAL A 185 -7.67 -4.14 3.33
N LEU A 186 -8.64 -4.79 2.68
CA LEU A 186 -8.38 -6.02 1.91
C LEU A 186 -7.40 -5.79 0.76
N TYR A 187 -7.57 -4.70 0.00
CA TYR A 187 -6.62 -4.34 -1.05
C TYR A 187 -5.22 -4.03 -0.49
N LEU A 188 -5.14 -3.35 0.66
CA LEU A 188 -3.85 -3.10 1.29
C LEU A 188 -3.16 -4.41 1.70
N ILE A 189 -3.90 -5.36 2.29
CA ILE A 189 -3.37 -6.70 2.63
C ILE A 189 -2.89 -7.43 1.37
N ARG A 190 -3.69 -7.40 0.29
CA ARG A 190 -3.32 -7.99 -1.00
C ARG A 190 -2.05 -7.36 -1.56
N ASN A 191 -1.93 -6.04 -1.52
CA ASN A 191 -0.76 -5.32 -2.00
C ASN A 191 0.49 -5.70 -1.20
N LEU A 192 0.39 -5.76 0.13
CA LEU A 192 1.50 -6.21 0.99
C LEU A 192 1.90 -7.66 0.71
N ALA A 193 0.94 -8.54 0.44
CA ALA A 193 1.22 -9.93 0.07
C ALA A 193 1.87 -10.04 -1.32
N PHE A 194 1.58 -9.12 -2.24
CA PHE A 194 2.16 -9.06 -3.58
C PHE A 194 3.64 -8.64 -3.57
N ILE A 195 4.03 -7.70 -2.70
CA ILE A 195 5.41 -7.20 -2.58
C ILE A 195 6.32 -8.34 -2.14
N LYS A 196 7.22 -8.78 -3.02
CA LYS A 196 8.16 -9.88 -2.78
C LYS A 196 9.34 -9.42 -1.93
N ASP A 197 9.79 -10.30 -1.05
CA ASP A 197 11.01 -10.10 -0.29
C ASP A 197 12.26 -10.10 -1.20
N LEU A 198 13.32 -9.43 -0.77
CA LEU A 198 14.61 -9.53 -1.46
C LEU A 198 15.22 -10.93 -1.24
N PRO A 199 15.89 -11.50 -2.25
CA PRO A 199 16.59 -12.77 -2.11
C PRO A 199 17.68 -12.70 -1.01
N PRO A 200 17.78 -13.69 -0.11
CA PRO A 200 18.73 -13.66 1.00
C PRO A 200 20.21 -13.74 0.56
N ASN A 201 20.47 -14.08 -0.71
CA ASN A 201 21.81 -14.24 -1.27
C ASN A 201 22.39 -12.94 -1.89
N LEU A 202 21.63 -11.86 -1.90
CA LEU A 202 22.15 -10.55 -2.29
C LEU A 202 23.05 -10.02 -1.17
N HIS A 203 24.17 -9.40 -1.53
CA HIS A 203 24.98 -8.61 -0.59
C HIS A 203 24.20 -7.35 -0.18
N LEU A 204 23.25 -7.56 0.75
CA LEU A 204 22.39 -6.50 1.24
C LEU A 204 23.16 -5.66 2.25
N SER A 205 22.95 -4.35 2.23
CA SER A 205 23.35 -3.50 3.36
C SER A 205 22.62 -3.95 4.63
N ALA A 206 23.14 -3.58 5.79
CA ALA A 206 22.51 -3.93 7.08
C ALA A 206 21.03 -3.48 7.13
N ASP A 207 20.72 -2.33 6.53
CA ASP A 207 19.35 -1.79 6.46
C ASP A 207 18.43 -2.57 5.52
N GLN A 208 19.00 -3.26 4.52
CA GLN A 208 18.23 -4.07 3.56
C GLN A 208 18.07 -5.53 4.00
N ALA A 209 18.82 -5.98 5.00
CA ALA A 209 18.76 -7.35 5.49
C ALA A 209 17.35 -7.72 6.01
N GLU A 210 16.63 -6.76 6.58
CA GLU A 210 15.26 -6.99 7.04
C GLU A 210 14.28 -7.30 5.89
N PHE A 211 14.56 -6.87 4.66
CA PHE A 211 13.69 -7.06 3.50
C PHE A 211 13.65 -8.50 2.99
N SER A 212 14.50 -9.36 3.49
CA SER A 212 14.49 -10.80 3.19
C SER A 212 13.47 -11.61 4.02
N SER A 213 12.81 -10.99 5.01
CA SER A 213 11.90 -11.66 5.94
C SER A 213 10.53 -10.99 6.09
N LEU A 214 10.21 -9.99 5.25
CA LEU A 214 8.97 -9.22 5.36
C LEU A 214 7.73 -10.09 5.18
N GLN A 215 7.78 -11.08 4.29
CA GLN A 215 6.63 -11.97 4.05
C GLN A 215 6.31 -12.81 5.28
N SER A 216 7.32 -13.37 5.94
CA SER A 216 7.13 -14.12 7.19
C SER A 216 6.58 -13.24 8.31
N ARG A 217 7.08 -12.00 8.42
CA ARG A 217 6.59 -11.00 9.37
C ARG A 217 5.14 -10.60 9.09
N LEU A 218 4.78 -10.45 7.79
CA LEU A 218 3.41 -10.16 7.38
C LEU A 218 2.45 -11.28 7.79
N VAL A 219 2.79 -12.54 7.48
CA VAL A 219 1.98 -13.71 7.87
C VAL A 219 1.76 -13.73 9.37
N LYS A 220 2.83 -13.53 10.16
CA LYS A 220 2.72 -13.46 11.61
C LYS A 220 1.81 -12.32 12.08
N ALA A 221 2.01 -11.11 11.57
CA ALA A 221 1.22 -9.94 11.97
C ALA A 221 -0.27 -10.09 11.64
N LEU A 222 -0.61 -10.70 10.49
CA LEU A 222 -1.99 -11.00 10.11
C LEU A 222 -2.61 -12.10 10.99
N SER A 223 -1.82 -13.11 11.36
CA SER A 223 -2.26 -14.14 12.31
C SER A 223 -2.53 -13.55 13.69
N ASP A 224 -1.61 -12.76 14.21
CA ASP A 224 -1.72 -12.10 15.52
C ASP A 224 -2.92 -11.13 15.59
N ALA A 225 -3.35 -10.58 14.45
CA ALA A 225 -4.53 -9.71 14.32
C ALA A 225 -5.82 -10.43 13.96
N ASN A 226 -5.85 -11.77 13.90
CA ASN A 226 -6.99 -12.61 13.51
C ASN A 226 -7.53 -12.31 12.08
N VAL A 227 -6.69 -11.77 11.21
CA VAL A 227 -7.10 -11.45 9.83
C VAL A 227 -7.36 -12.72 9.02
N PHE A 228 -6.59 -13.79 9.24
CA PHE A 228 -6.82 -15.05 8.54
C PHE A 228 -8.18 -15.67 8.90
N ASP A 229 -8.62 -15.58 10.15
CA ASP A 229 -9.94 -16.06 10.56
C ASP A 229 -11.05 -15.28 9.85
N PHE A 230 -10.87 -13.98 9.69
CA PHE A 230 -11.78 -13.16 8.88
C PHE A 230 -11.79 -13.60 7.40
N LEU A 231 -10.62 -13.77 6.76
CA LEU A 231 -10.53 -14.20 5.36
C LEU A 231 -11.18 -15.58 5.15
N LEU A 232 -10.97 -16.53 6.07
CA LEU A 232 -11.62 -17.83 6.05
C LEU A 232 -13.14 -17.73 6.23
N THR A 233 -13.60 -16.82 7.10
CA THR A 233 -15.02 -16.54 7.29
C THR A 233 -15.66 -16.00 6.01
N VAL A 234 -15.00 -15.08 5.32
CA VAL A 234 -15.46 -14.57 4.02
C VAL A 234 -15.56 -15.70 3.00
N ALA A 235 -14.51 -16.51 2.84
CA ALA A 235 -14.48 -17.62 1.89
C ALA A 235 -15.57 -18.68 2.19
N SER A 236 -15.81 -19.01 3.47
CA SER A 236 -16.79 -20.00 3.89
C SER A 236 -18.24 -19.54 3.72
N ASN A 237 -18.49 -18.25 3.74
CA ASN A 237 -19.84 -17.66 3.66
C ASN A 237 -20.13 -16.92 2.36
N ALA A 238 -19.29 -17.08 1.34
CA ALA A 238 -19.42 -16.39 0.04
C ALA A 238 -20.77 -16.66 -0.67
N THR A 239 -21.39 -17.81 -0.42
CA THR A 239 -22.70 -18.17 -1.01
C THR A 239 -23.90 -17.63 -0.21
N THR A 240 -23.71 -17.24 1.03
CA THR A 240 -24.78 -16.84 1.95
C THR A 240 -24.90 -15.34 2.15
N ASP A 241 -23.79 -14.60 2.00
CA ASP A 241 -23.75 -13.16 2.14
C ASP A 241 -23.26 -12.52 0.80
N PRO A 242 -24.11 -11.70 0.13
CA PRO A 242 -23.74 -11.07 -1.13
C PRO A 242 -22.47 -10.21 -1.06
N MET A 243 -22.20 -9.61 0.10
CA MET A 243 -20.98 -8.82 0.31
C MET A 243 -19.74 -9.72 0.36
N PHE A 244 -19.81 -10.85 1.05
CA PHE A 244 -18.73 -11.83 1.08
C PHE A 244 -18.49 -12.45 -0.29
N ASN A 245 -19.56 -12.69 -1.06
CA ASN A 245 -19.42 -13.10 -2.45
C ASN A 245 -18.64 -12.09 -3.29
N GLY A 246 -18.88 -10.78 -3.11
CA GLY A 246 -18.15 -9.71 -3.78
C GLY A 246 -16.64 -9.71 -3.45
N TRP A 247 -16.24 -10.16 -2.26
CA TRP A 247 -14.83 -10.22 -1.84
C TRP A 247 -14.16 -11.56 -2.13
N ASN A 248 -14.90 -12.58 -2.53
CA ASN A 248 -14.38 -13.95 -2.66
C ASN A 248 -13.18 -14.03 -3.63
N ALA A 249 -13.25 -13.33 -4.75
CA ALA A 249 -12.15 -13.29 -5.72
C ALA A 249 -10.89 -12.63 -5.12
N LEU A 250 -11.05 -11.52 -4.41
CA LEU A 250 -9.94 -10.82 -3.75
C LEU A 250 -9.33 -11.66 -2.62
N VAL A 251 -10.16 -12.34 -1.83
CA VAL A 251 -9.70 -13.26 -0.78
C VAL A 251 -8.95 -14.45 -1.37
N LEU A 252 -9.43 -15.00 -2.48
CA LEU A 252 -8.72 -16.07 -3.21
C LEU A 252 -7.36 -15.59 -3.72
N GLU A 253 -7.27 -14.37 -4.27
CA GLU A 253 -6.00 -13.76 -4.69
C GLU A 253 -5.04 -13.60 -3.51
N ILE A 254 -5.52 -13.11 -2.35
CA ILE A 254 -4.73 -12.99 -1.13
C ILE A 254 -4.15 -14.35 -0.71
N PHE A 255 -4.96 -15.40 -0.66
CA PHE A 255 -4.48 -16.75 -0.33
C PHE A 255 -3.49 -17.27 -1.38
N TYR A 256 -3.75 -17.05 -2.67
CA TYR A 256 -2.80 -17.42 -3.71
C TYR A 256 -1.43 -16.75 -3.51
N LEU A 257 -1.40 -15.46 -3.16
CA LEU A 257 -0.16 -14.73 -2.92
C LEU A 257 0.61 -15.26 -1.71
N PHE A 258 -0.09 -15.70 -0.65
CA PHE A 258 0.56 -16.32 0.51
C PHE A 258 1.10 -17.73 0.24
N PHE A 259 0.38 -18.52 -0.55
CA PHE A 259 0.78 -19.88 -0.88
C PHE A 259 1.63 -20.01 -2.14
N ARG A 260 1.83 -18.92 -2.85
CA ARG A 260 2.67 -18.89 -4.05
C ARG A 260 4.10 -19.37 -3.75
N GLY A 261 4.49 -20.49 -4.39
CA GLY A 261 5.80 -21.12 -4.19
C GLY A 261 5.91 -22.04 -2.96
N ALA A 262 4.87 -22.16 -2.15
CA ALA A 262 4.82 -23.15 -1.08
C ALA A 262 4.62 -24.56 -1.66
N LYS A 263 5.46 -25.51 -1.22
CA LYS A 263 5.29 -26.93 -1.61
C LYS A 263 4.27 -27.58 -0.68
N PRO A 264 3.18 -28.20 -1.19
CA PRO A 264 2.17 -28.83 -0.35
C PRO A 264 2.74 -29.88 0.62
N SER A 265 3.77 -30.62 0.19
CA SER A 265 4.47 -31.60 1.01
C SER A 265 5.20 -30.99 2.22
N ALA A 266 5.71 -29.76 2.09
CA ALA A 266 6.35 -29.07 3.22
C ALA A 266 5.30 -28.61 4.25
N LEU A 267 4.16 -28.09 3.81
CA LEU A 267 3.04 -27.71 4.67
C LEU A 267 2.49 -28.92 5.44
N ALA A 268 2.32 -30.08 4.78
CA ALA A 268 1.87 -31.31 5.42
C ALA A 268 2.88 -31.87 6.42
N ALA A 269 4.20 -31.77 6.16
CA ALA A 269 5.25 -32.23 7.06
C ALA A 269 5.30 -31.44 8.35
N ASP A 270 5.07 -30.13 8.30
CA ASP A 270 5.04 -29.28 9.48
C ASP A 270 3.82 -29.54 10.38
N GLN A 271 2.68 -29.88 9.80
CA GLN A 271 1.50 -30.31 10.55
C GLN A 271 1.74 -31.62 11.32
N ALA A 272 2.49 -32.56 10.75
CA ALA A 272 2.86 -33.81 11.42
C ALA A 272 3.78 -33.56 12.62
N LYS A 273 4.74 -32.63 12.52
CA LYS A 273 5.62 -32.23 13.63
C LYS A 273 4.84 -31.56 14.78
N VAL A 274 3.89 -30.69 14.46
CA VAL A 274 3.05 -30.02 15.47
C VAL A 274 2.18 -31.04 16.21
N ARG A 275 1.59 -32.00 15.50
CA ARG A 275 0.81 -33.09 16.15
C ARG A 275 1.66 -33.95 17.09
N SER A 276 2.89 -34.32 16.68
CA SER A 276 3.77 -35.15 17.52
C SER A 276 4.33 -34.40 18.75
N SER A 277 4.21 -33.08 18.83
CA SER A 277 4.62 -32.30 20.01
C SER A 277 3.50 -32.12 21.05
N TRP A 278 2.28 -32.57 20.76
CA TRP A 278 1.12 -32.52 21.66
C TRP A 278 0.73 -33.91 22.23
N GLU A 279 1.38 -34.98 21.74
CA GLU A 279 1.33 -36.33 22.29
C GLU A 279 2.54 -36.62 23.24
#